data_985df5c310e5fb5a6feae47afc58dff4
#
_entry.id   985df5c310e5fb5a6feae47afc58dff4
#
_cell.length_a   1.000
_cell.length_b   1.000
_cell.length_c   1.000
_cell.angle_alpha   90.00
_cell.angle_beta   90.00
_cell.angle_gamma   90.00
#
_symmetry.space_group_name_H-M   'P 1'
#
loop_
_entity.id
_entity.type
_entity.pdbx_description
1 polymer ?
#
loop_
_entity_poly.entity_id
_entity_poly.type
_entity_poly.pdbx_seq_one_letter_code
_entity_poly.pdbx_strand_id
1 'polypeptide(L)'
;ALALDFEKITQNVFQGMGRMSAFSVLTGTLAMHDYYYDDLAKWATDELRLDLGDGNGKTYEPFDPDMPNRIAETMRQQGHDIPDDPETIRDLFGVGWWKHDPEAAEKLLTKAGLEKKDDGWYFDGKPFVIELTYLNDDNEAQQKRGGEAAFNQWTEFGLNINLVSKSGASWDTDASTGAYEMATYWPTGGITEDIYSQFSGWDADLIVPMGERGSGQGTRWNNQEATDLIHEIATLSPDDPKCKEDNMKLIKLMTEEMIFIPFHSGVKLCPTN
;
A
#
# COMPACT_ATOMS: atom_id res chain seq x y z
N ALA A 1 7.41 -4.22 1.78
CA ALA A 1 7.59 -2.79 1.48
C ALA A 1 9.07 -2.40 1.53
N LEU A 2 9.80 -2.65 2.62
CA LEU A 2 11.19 -2.18 2.81
C LEU A 2 12.21 -2.68 1.75
N ALA A 3 11.91 -3.74 1.02
CA ALA A 3 12.72 -4.20 -0.10
C ALA A 3 12.39 -3.50 -1.44
N LEU A 4 11.46 -2.53 -1.45
CA LEU A 4 11.10 -1.75 -2.61
C LEU A 4 11.77 -0.37 -2.56
N ASP A 5 12.55 -0.04 -3.57
CA ASP A 5 13.03 1.31 -3.83
C ASP A 5 11.93 2.11 -4.52
N PHE A 6 11.00 2.62 -3.72
CA PHE A 6 9.82 3.28 -4.23
C PHE A 6 10.13 4.65 -4.85
N GLU A 7 11.18 5.28 -4.39
CA GLU A 7 11.69 6.52 -5.00
C GLU A 7 12.04 6.28 -6.47
N LYS A 8 12.80 5.20 -6.78
CA LYS A 8 13.09 4.80 -8.16
C LYS A 8 11.84 4.36 -8.92
N ILE A 9 10.90 3.67 -8.29
CA ILE A 9 9.63 3.31 -8.93
C ILE A 9 8.89 4.57 -9.36
N THR A 10 8.75 5.55 -8.48
CA THR A 10 8.07 6.81 -8.79
C THR A 10 8.78 7.57 -9.91
N GLN A 11 10.10 7.68 -9.86
CA GLN A 11 10.88 8.41 -10.87
C GLN A 11 10.89 7.72 -12.24
N ASN A 12 11.16 6.42 -12.28
CA ASN A 12 11.47 5.72 -13.53
C ASN A 12 10.25 5.02 -14.15
N VAL A 13 9.31 4.54 -13.33
CA VAL A 13 8.13 3.81 -13.81
C VAL A 13 6.95 4.76 -14.00
N PHE A 14 6.75 5.66 -13.05
CA PHE A 14 5.66 6.62 -13.09
C PHE A 14 6.07 8.02 -13.54
N GLN A 15 7.37 8.24 -13.81
CA GLN A 15 7.91 9.51 -14.31
C GLN A 15 7.51 10.72 -13.45
N GLY A 16 7.51 10.56 -12.13
CA GLY A 16 7.08 11.56 -11.18
C GLY A 16 5.56 11.83 -11.18
N MET A 17 4.79 11.09 -11.97
CA MET A 17 3.34 11.26 -11.99
C MET A 17 2.67 10.40 -10.93
N GLY A 18 1.75 11.02 -10.22
CA GLY A 18 0.98 10.35 -9.17
C GLY A 18 1.55 10.61 -7.78
N ARG A 19 0.65 10.83 -6.86
CA ARG A 19 0.95 11.08 -5.47
C ARG A 19 1.21 9.77 -4.75
N MET A 20 2.32 9.64 -4.06
CA MET A 20 2.60 8.48 -3.22
C MET A 20 1.52 8.32 -2.15
N SER A 21 1.08 7.08 -1.94
CA SER A 21 0.17 6.72 -0.88
C SER A 21 0.87 5.72 0.05
N ALA A 22 1.25 6.16 1.25
CA ALA A 22 1.89 5.29 2.24
C ALA A 22 0.86 4.54 3.09
N PHE A 23 -0.35 5.09 3.21
CA PHE A 23 -1.38 4.59 4.10
C PHE A 23 -2.52 3.96 3.32
N SER A 24 -3.00 2.83 3.81
CA SER A 24 -4.07 2.07 3.16
C SER A 24 -5.36 2.90 3.10
N VAL A 25 -6.00 2.86 1.94
CA VAL A 25 -7.41 3.23 1.74
C VAL A 25 -7.74 4.72 1.63
N LEU A 26 -6.84 5.64 1.93
CA LEU A 26 -7.11 7.08 1.81
C LEU A 26 -6.59 7.66 0.49
N THR A 27 -7.21 7.31 -0.62
CA THR A 27 -6.70 7.75 -1.94
C THR A 27 -7.66 8.64 -2.72
N GLY A 28 -8.84 8.95 -2.17
CA GLY A 28 -9.91 9.42 -3.03
C GLY A 28 -9.86 10.90 -3.38
N THR A 29 -9.79 11.76 -2.42
CA THR A 29 -9.94 13.21 -2.64
C THR A 29 -8.87 14.01 -1.92
N LEU A 30 -8.61 15.24 -2.40
CA LEU A 30 -7.73 16.18 -1.71
C LEU A 30 -8.23 16.45 -0.28
N ALA A 31 -9.55 16.56 -0.10
CA ALA A 31 -10.15 16.78 1.22
C ALA A 31 -9.81 15.65 2.21
N MET A 32 -9.82 14.39 1.76
CA MET A 32 -9.42 13.27 2.61
C MET A 32 -7.92 13.28 2.89
N HIS A 33 -7.11 13.65 1.91
CA HIS A 33 -5.70 13.88 2.09
C HIS A 33 -5.46 14.90 3.21
N ASP A 34 -6.01 16.08 3.09
CA ASP A 34 -5.79 17.18 4.03
C ASP A 34 -6.31 16.85 5.43
N TYR A 35 -7.35 16.03 5.51
CA TYR A 35 -7.97 15.68 6.79
C TYR A 35 -7.22 14.60 7.58
N TYR A 36 -6.52 13.66 6.92
CA TYR A 36 -5.91 12.51 7.59
C TYR A 36 -4.40 12.40 7.41
N TYR A 37 -3.86 12.81 6.27
CA TYR A 37 -2.49 12.46 5.91
C TYR A 37 -1.43 13.12 6.79
N ASP A 38 -1.65 14.34 7.27
CA ASP A 38 -0.69 15.00 8.17
C ASP A 38 -0.60 14.28 9.51
N ASP A 39 -1.75 13.94 10.09
CA ASP A 39 -1.80 13.21 11.34
C ASP A 39 -1.21 11.81 11.20
N LEU A 40 -1.44 11.14 10.06
CA LEU A 40 -0.86 9.83 9.77
C LEU A 40 0.64 9.89 9.54
N ALA A 41 1.13 10.87 8.78
CA ALA A 41 2.55 11.08 8.56
C ALA A 41 3.28 11.41 9.87
N LYS A 42 2.67 12.24 10.70
CA LYS A 42 3.18 12.54 12.04
C LYS A 42 3.26 11.29 12.91
N TRP A 43 2.18 10.50 12.96
CA TRP A 43 2.18 9.23 13.70
C TRP A 43 3.24 8.26 13.17
N ALA A 44 3.36 8.09 11.86
CA ALA A 44 4.33 7.18 11.26
C ALA A 44 5.78 7.61 11.54
N THR A 45 6.03 8.93 11.62
CA THR A 45 7.34 9.49 11.95
C THR A 45 7.65 9.38 13.45
N ASP A 46 6.70 9.75 14.32
CA ASP A 46 6.95 9.92 15.73
C ASP A 46 6.75 8.63 16.54
N GLU A 47 5.78 7.77 16.15
CA GLU A 47 5.31 6.67 16.98
C GLU A 47 5.50 5.29 16.34
N LEU A 48 5.34 5.16 15.00
CA LEU A 48 5.44 3.86 14.34
C LEU A 48 6.86 3.31 14.42
N ARG A 49 6.99 2.16 15.06
CA ARG A 49 8.28 1.46 15.22
C ARG A 49 8.11 -0.02 14.94
N LEU A 50 9.06 -0.61 14.23
CA LEU A 50 9.12 -2.04 14.00
C LEU A 50 10.15 -2.71 14.89
N ASP A 51 9.84 -3.91 15.34
CA ASP A 51 10.78 -4.81 15.99
C ASP A 51 11.39 -5.73 14.92
N LEU A 52 12.68 -5.52 14.63
CA LEU A 52 13.40 -6.30 13.62
C LEU A 52 13.87 -7.68 14.12
N GLY A 53 13.56 -8.06 15.37
CA GLY A 53 14.01 -9.33 15.95
C GLY A 53 15.47 -9.36 16.39
N ASP A 54 16.12 -8.21 16.49
CA ASP A 54 17.53 -8.06 16.89
C ASP A 54 17.72 -7.91 18.41
N GLY A 55 16.67 -8.07 19.19
CA GLY A 55 16.66 -7.96 20.64
C GLY A 55 16.49 -6.56 21.20
N ASN A 56 16.40 -5.54 20.34
CA ASN A 56 16.23 -4.13 20.74
C ASN A 56 14.75 -3.72 20.87
N GLY A 57 13.82 -4.63 20.55
CA GLY A 57 12.39 -4.36 20.56
C GLY A 57 11.95 -3.46 19.40
N LYS A 58 10.83 -2.75 19.57
CA LYS A 58 10.26 -1.87 18.55
C LYS A 58 11.04 -0.54 18.47
N THR A 59 12.16 -0.52 17.76
CA THR A 59 13.03 0.68 17.65
C THR A 59 13.25 1.17 16.22
N TYR A 60 12.99 0.34 15.22
CA TYR A 60 13.22 0.70 13.82
C TYR A 60 12.13 1.63 13.30
N GLU A 61 12.53 2.75 12.71
CA GLU A 61 11.67 3.77 12.09
C GLU A 61 11.48 3.48 10.60
N PRO A 62 10.34 2.91 10.17
CA PRO A 62 10.17 2.45 8.79
C PRO A 62 9.79 3.56 7.81
N PHE A 63 9.28 4.69 8.29
CA PHE A 63 8.73 5.76 7.46
C PHE A 63 9.79 6.79 7.07
N ASP A 64 9.70 7.28 5.84
CA ASP A 64 10.59 8.29 5.25
C ASP A 64 9.76 9.50 4.78
N PRO A 65 9.62 10.54 5.61
CA PRO A 65 8.88 11.75 5.27
C PRO A 65 9.61 12.64 4.25
N ASP A 66 10.92 12.44 4.04
CA ASP A 66 11.72 13.29 3.14
C ASP A 66 11.71 12.81 1.68
N MET A 67 11.15 11.65 1.39
CA MET A 67 11.11 11.09 0.04
C MET A 67 10.46 12.04 -0.99
N PRO A 68 9.35 12.74 -0.71
CA PRO A 68 8.77 13.72 -1.64
C PRO A 68 9.75 14.81 -2.08
N ASN A 69 10.56 15.32 -1.15
CA ASN A 69 11.54 16.36 -1.42
C ASN A 69 12.66 15.84 -2.36
N ARG A 70 13.14 14.63 -2.15
CA ARG A 70 14.15 14.01 -3.02
C ARG A 70 13.62 13.73 -4.41
N ILE A 71 12.36 13.30 -4.53
CA ILE A 71 11.69 13.13 -5.83
C ILE A 71 11.58 14.47 -6.54
N ALA A 72 11.10 15.52 -5.86
CA ALA A 72 10.99 16.86 -6.40
C ALA A 72 12.33 17.38 -6.95
N GLU A 73 13.40 17.20 -6.18
CA GLU A 73 14.75 17.60 -6.60
C GLU A 73 15.22 16.83 -7.83
N THR A 74 15.02 15.52 -7.88
CA THR A 74 15.36 14.71 -9.04
C THR A 74 14.57 15.14 -10.29
N MET A 75 13.28 15.45 -10.14
CA MET A 75 12.44 15.92 -11.24
C MET A 75 12.91 17.28 -11.77
N ARG A 76 13.33 18.20 -10.88
CA ARG A 76 13.94 19.49 -11.30
C ARG A 76 15.23 19.29 -12.09
N GLN A 77 16.09 18.38 -11.63
CA GLN A 77 17.34 18.04 -12.34
C GLN A 77 17.08 17.44 -13.72
N GLN A 78 15.94 16.81 -13.91
CA GLN A 78 15.47 16.31 -15.22
C GLN A 78 14.80 17.40 -16.08
N GLY A 79 14.69 18.63 -15.58
CA GLY A 79 14.15 19.78 -16.31
C GLY A 79 12.65 20.01 -16.13
N HIS A 80 12.01 19.35 -15.16
CA HIS A 80 10.63 19.64 -14.81
C HIS A 80 10.52 20.90 -13.95
N ASP A 81 9.49 21.70 -14.19
CA ASP A 81 9.19 22.91 -13.41
C ASP A 81 8.41 22.54 -12.15
N ILE A 82 9.14 22.17 -11.10
CA ILE A 82 8.59 21.82 -9.79
C ILE A 82 8.89 22.95 -8.81
N PRO A 83 7.87 23.61 -8.25
CA PRO A 83 8.05 24.66 -7.24
C PRO A 83 8.80 24.17 -5.99
N ASP A 84 9.49 25.09 -5.30
CA ASP A 84 10.17 24.78 -4.02
C ASP A 84 9.24 24.85 -2.81
N ASP A 85 7.98 25.19 -3.03
CA ASP A 85 6.97 25.30 -1.98
C ASP A 85 6.64 23.93 -1.39
N PRO A 86 6.80 23.74 -0.06
CA PRO A 86 6.59 22.44 0.58
C PRO A 86 5.15 21.92 0.44
N GLU A 87 4.16 22.80 0.41
CA GLU A 87 2.74 22.40 0.25
C GLU A 87 2.52 21.84 -1.15
N THR A 88 3.05 22.51 -2.17
CA THR A 88 2.99 22.05 -3.55
C THR A 88 3.74 20.72 -3.73
N ILE A 89 4.92 20.54 -3.12
CA ILE A 89 5.67 19.27 -3.17
C ILE A 89 4.86 18.14 -2.56
N ARG A 90 4.24 18.40 -1.40
CA ARG A 90 3.35 17.45 -0.73
C ARG A 90 2.14 17.10 -1.61
N ASP A 91 1.54 18.07 -2.25
CA ASP A 91 0.39 17.87 -3.12
C ASP A 91 0.72 17.07 -4.37
N LEU A 92 1.91 17.25 -4.90
CA LEU A 92 2.39 16.52 -6.08
C LEU A 92 2.83 15.10 -5.75
N PHE A 93 3.58 14.90 -4.65
CA PHE A 93 4.29 13.66 -4.38
C PHE A 93 3.84 12.93 -3.10
N GLY A 94 3.01 13.55 -2.27
CA GLY A 94 2.50 12.94 -1.03
C GLY A 94 3.32 13.32 0.21
N VAL A 95 3.05 12.63 1.32
CA VAL A 95 3.61 12.93 2.65
C VAL A 95 4.84 12.09 3.01
N GLY A 96 5.26 11.20 2.16
CA GLY A 96 6.35 10.24 2.36
C GLY A 96 5.94 8.81 2.03
N TRP A 97 6.88 7.88 2.22
CA TRP A 97 6.66 6.46 2.01
C TRP A 97 7.59 5.64 2.90
N TRP A 98 7.61 4.32 2.72
CA TRP A 98 8.46 3.42 3.52
C TRP A 98 9.91 3.51 3.04
N LYS A 99 10.86 3.46 3.98
CA LYS A 99 12.29 3.43 3.67
C LYS A 99 12.64 2.27 2.75
N HIS A 100 13.53 2.48 1.81
CA HIS A 100 14.20 1.37 1.11
C HIS A 100 15.35 0.87 1.99
N ASP A 101 15.13 -0.23 2.68
CA ASP A 101 16.10 -0.85 3.59
C ASP A 101 16.03 -2.38 3.47
N PRO A 102 16.77 -2.94 2.48
CA PRO A 102 16.82 -4.39 2.30
C PRO A 102 17.35 -5.17 3.52
N GLU A 103 18.23 -4.58 4.30
CA GLU A 103 18.77 -5.25 5.52
C GLU A 103 17.68 -5.37 6.59
N ALA A 104 16.89 -4.34 6.79
CA ALA A 104 15.74 -4.39 7.69
C ALA A 104 14.67 -5.38 7.17
N ALA A 105 14.46 -5.43 5.84
CA ALA A 105 13.57 -6.41 5.22
C ALA A 105 14.03 -7.85 5.48
N GLU A 106 15.32 -8.15 5.33
CA GLU A 106 15.89 -9.47 5.64
C GLU A 106 15.68 -9.87 7.11
N LYS A 107 15.90 -8.94 8.05
CA LYS A 107 15.65 -9.18 9.47
C LYS A 107 14.19 -9.50 9.76
N LEU A 108 13.25 -8.78 9.14
CA LEU A 108 11.81 -9.04 9.29
C LEU A 108 11.42 -10.40 8.71
N LEU A 109 11.93 -10.79 7.54
CA LEU A 109 11.68 -12.11 6.98
C LEU A 109 12.23 -13.22 7.87
N THR A 110 13.44 -13.04 8.38
CA THR A 110 14.05 -13.99 9.33
C THR A 110 13.24 -14.09 10.63
N LYS A 111 12.79 -12.97 11.17
CA LYS A 111 11.90 -12.93 12.34
C LYS A 111 10.59 -13.66 12.09
N ALA A 112 10.07 -13.59 10.85
CA ALA A 112 8.87 -14.31 10.44
C ALA A 112 9.11 -15.82 10.22
N GLY A 113 10.33 -16.32 10.43
CA GLY A 113 10.68 -17.74 10.31
C GLY A 113 11.20 -18.16 8.94
N LEU A 114 11.51 -17.20 8.06
CA LEU A 114 12.12 -17.50 6.78
C LEU A 114 13.66 -17.61 6.93
N GLU A 115 14.24 -18.50 6.15
CA GLU A 115 15.70 -18.72 6.07
C GLU A 115 16.21 -18.30 4.69
N LYS A 116 17.23 -17.44 4.65
CA LYS A 116 17.92 -17.07 3.40
C LYS A 116 18.98 -18.10 3.05
N LYS A 117 18.98 -18.59 1.81
CA LYS A 117 19.98 -19.48 1.21
C LYS A 117 20.54 -18.85 -0.06
N ASP A 118 21.52 -19.50 -0.67
CA ASP A 118 22.19 -19.01 -1.88
C ASP A 118 21.25 -18.84 -3.07
N ASP A 119 20.18 -19.64 -3.13
CA ASP A 119 19.18 -19.67 -4.22
C ASP A 119 17.83 -19.05 -3.87
N GLY A 120 17.72 -18.36 -2.72
CA GLY A 120 16.53 -17.64 -2.33
C GLY A 120 16.10 -17.87 -0.89
N TRP A 121 14.82 -17.58 -0.61
CA TRP A 121 14.23 -17.73 0.72
C TRP A 121 13.48 -19.04 0.89
N TYR A 122 13.52 -19.57 2.11
CA TYR A 122 12.90 -20.85 2.49
C TYR A 122 12.02 -20.68 3.71
N PHE A 123 10.91 -21.43 3.77
CA PHE A 123 10.05 -21.56 4.93
C PHE A 123 9.78 -23.04 5.21
N ASP A 124 9.95 -23.50 6.46
CA ASP A 124 9.85 -24.92 6.84
C ASP A 124 10.67 -25.85 5.93
N GLY A 125 11.87 -25.41 5.55
CA GLY A 125 12.80 -26.17 4.71
C GLY A 125 12.40 -26.29 3.22
N LYS A 126 11.34 -25.62 2.79
CA LYS A 126 10.87 -25.56 1.40
C LYS A 126 11.15 -24.19 0.79
N PRO A 127 11.43 -24.10 -0.53
CA PRO A 127 11.51 -22.81 -1.19
C PRO A 127 10.24 -21.99 -0.94
N PHE A 128 10.43 -20.73 -0.48
CA PHE A 128 9.34 -19.78 -0.33
C PHE A 128 9.13 -19.07 -1.66
N VAL A 129 8.04 -19.39 -2.32
CA VAL A 129 7.67 -18.83 -3.64
C VAL A 129 6.37 -18.07 -3.48
N ILE A 130 6.29 -16.87 -4.04
CA ILE A 130 5.08 -16.04 -4.03
C ILE A 130 4.56 -15.92 -5.46
N GLU A 131 3.29 -16.24 -5.69
CA GLU A 131 2.63 -15.90 -6.94
C GLU A 131 2.12 -14.45 -6.88
N LEU A 132 2.69 -13.59 -7.74
CA LEU A 132 2.22 -12.22 -7.92
C LEU A 132 1.37 -12.14 -9.19
N THR A 133 0.08 -12.05 -9.02
CA THR A 133 -0.87 -11.86 -10.11
C THR A 133 -1.06 -10.38 -10.43
N TYR A 134 -0.95 -10.01 -11.71
CA TYR A 134 -1.28 -8.66 -12.15
C TYR A 134 -2.33 -8.63 -13.27
N LEU A 135 -3.12 -7.57 -13.25
CA LEU A 135 -4.08 -7.29 -14.29
C LEU A 135 -3.36 -6.79 -15.56
N ASN A 136 -3.47 -7.54 -16.63
CA ASN A 136 -2.95 -7.17 -17.94
C ASN A 136 -4.06 -6.56 -18.79
N ASP A 137 -4.34 -5.29 -18.55
CA ASP A 137 -5.30 -4.47 -19.29
C ASP A 137 -4.61 -3.14 -19.63
N ASP A 138 -4.68 -2.73 -20.89
CA ASP A 138 -4.05 -1.48 -21.35
C ASP A 138 -4.67 -0.24 -20.70
N ASN A 139 -5.94 -0.33 -20.26
CA ASN A 139 -6.60 0.74 -19.52
C ASN A 139 -6.12 0.85 -18.06
N GLU A 140 -5.46 -0.22 -17.57
CA GLU A 140 -4.95 -0.35 -16.19
C GLU A 140 -3.41 -0.44 -16.18
N ALA A 141 -2.77 0.27 -17.10
CA ALA A 141 -1.31 0.23 -17.28
C ALA A 141 -0.52 0.53 -16.00
N GLN A 142 -1.07 1.30 -15.05
CA GLN A 142 -0.43 1.60 -13.78
C GLN A 142 -0.29 0.36 -12.90
N GLN A 143 -1.32 -0.49 -12.81
CA GLN A 143 -1.27 -1.74 -12.04
C GLN A 143 -0.24 -2.70 -12.62
N LYS A 144 -0.21 -2.83 -13.94
CA LYS A 144 0.78 -3.64 -14.65
C LYS A 144 2.20 -3.17 -14.35
N ARG A 145 2.47 -1.87 -14.58
CA ARG A 145 3.81 -1.28 -14.34
C ARG A 145 4.25 -1.39 -12.89
N GLY A 146 3.34 -1.15 -11.95
CA GLY A 146 3.61 -1.30 -10.53
C GLY A 146 3.93 -2.74 -10.14
N GLY A 147 3.16 -3.70 -10.64
CA GLY A 147 3.42 -5.13 -10.42
C GLY A 147 4.74 -5.60 -11.01
N GLU A 148 5.06 -5.21 -12.25
CA GLU A 148 6.33 -5.53 -12.90
C GLU A 148 7.53 -4.89 -12.17
N ALA A 149 7.39 -3.65 -11.68
CA ALA A 149 8.43 -2.99 -10.90
C ALA A 149 8.67 -3.69 -9.56
N ALA A 150 7.61 -4.06 -8.85
CA ALA A 150 7.72 -4.80 -7.60
C ALA A 150 8.34 -6.19 -7.84
N PHE A 151 7.91 -6.91 -8.86
CA PHE A 151 8.49 -8.19 -9.26
C PHE A 151 10.00 -8.09 -9.49
N ASN A 152 10.45 -7.11 -10.26
CA ASN A 152 11.88 -6.94 -10.57
C ASN A 152 12.69 -6.66 -9.30
N GLN A 153 12.26 -5.74 -8.46
CA GLN A 153 12.98 -5.37 -7.24
C GLN A 153 12.97 -6.49 -6.18
N TRP A 154 11.86 -7.19 -6.00
CA TRP A 154 11.80 -8.32 -5.07
C TRP A 154 12.62 -9.52 -5.56
N THR A 155 12.67 -9.74 -6.87
CA THR A 155 13.56 -10.77 -7.45
C THR A 155 15.02 -10.40 -7.26
N GLU A 156 15.40 -9.13 -7.46
CA GLU A 156 16.74 -8.62 -7.18
C GLU A 156 17.10 -8.74 -5.69
N PHE A 157 16.14 -8.52 -4.81
CA PHE A 157 16.30 -8.74 -3.36
C PHE A 157 16.46 -10.23 -2.99
N GLY A 158 16.13 -11.14 -3.86
CA GLY A 158 16.26 -12.60 -3.71
C GLY A 158 14.98 -13.33 -3.32
N LEU A 159 13.81 -12.70 -3.42
CA LEU A 159 12.54 -13.39 -3.30
C LEU A 159 12.24 -14.18 -4.58
N ASN A 160 11.73 -15.40 -4.42
CA ASN A 160 11.25 -16.21 -5.53
C ASN A 160 9.82 -15.80 -5.88
N ILE A 161 9.67 -15.00 -6.93
CA ILE A 161 8.36 -14.51 -7.37
C ILE A 161 7.97 -15.18 -8.69
N ASN A 162 6.79 -15.74 -8.73
CA ASN A 162 6.15 -16.20 -9.96
C ASN A 162 5.17 -15.12 -10.45
N LEU A 163 5.56 -14.39 -11.49
CA LEU A 163 4.74 -13.32 -12.04
C LEU A 163 3.70 -13.86 -13.01
N VAL A 164 2.40 -13.68 -12.68
CA VAL A 164 1.28 -14.22 -13.46
C VAL A 164 0.44 -13.09 -14.05
N SER A 165 0.33 -13.08 -15.37
CA SER A 165 -0.49 -12.14 -16.12
C SER A 165 -1.91 -12.67 -16.27
N LYS A 166 -2.93 -11.91 -15.90
CA LYS A 166 -4.34 -12.30 -16.04
C LYS A 166 -5.12 -11.26 -16.86
N SER A 167 -6.06 -11.75 -17.65
CA SER A 167 -7.06 -10.88 -18.30
C SER A 167 -8.07 -10.35 -17.27
N GLY A 168 -8.76 -9.23 -17.58
CA GLY A 168 -9.69 -8.60 -16.65
C GLY A 168 -10.71 -9.55 -16.02
N ALA A 169 -11.38 -10.39 -16.81
CA ALA A 169 -12.37 -11.34 -16.29
C ALA A 169 -11.77 -12.44 -15.40
N SER A 170 -10.58 -12.94 -15.78
CA SER A 170 -9.89 -13.97 -14.98
C SER A 170 -9.36 -13.37 -13.68
N TRP A 171 -8.77 -12.16 -13.76
CA TRP A 171 -8.28 -11.43 -12.60
C TRP A 171 -9.41 -11.10 -11.60
N ASP A 172 -10.56 -10.59 -12.08
CA ASP A 172 -11.74 -10.31 -11.25
C ASP A 172 -12.28 -11.57 -10.56
N THR A 173 -12.24 -12.71 -11.26
CA THR A 173 -12.62 -13.99 -10.67
C THR A 173 -11.69 -14.37 -9.52
N ASP A 174 -10.38 -14.34 -9.74
CA ASP A 174 -9.40 -14.68 -8.71
C ASP A 174 -9.48 -13.71 -7.52
N ALA A 175 -9.55 -12.40 -7.80
CA ALA A 175 -9.67 -11.39 -6.76
C ALA A 175 -10.94 -11.59 -5.89
N SER A 176 -12.09 -11.84 -6.53
CA SER A 176 -13.36 -12.01 -5.81
C SER A 176 -13.48 -13.34 -5.08
N THR A 177 -12.82 -14.40 -5.55
CA THR A 177 -12.82 -15.73 -4.92
C THR A 177 -11.66 -15.95 -3.95
N GLY A 178 -10.69 -15.01 -3.90
CA GLY A 178 -9.46 -15.13 -3.09
C GLY A 178 -8.46 -16.14 -3.67
N ALA A 179 -8.56 -16.50 -4.94
CA ALA A 179 -7.67 -17.45 -5.61
C ALA A 179 -6.36 -16.79 -6.07
N TYR A 180 -5.68 -16.08 -5.15
CA TYR A 180 -4.38 -15.44 -5.37
C TYR A 180 -3.59 -15.40 -4.06
N GLU A 181 -2.27 -15.35 -4.13
CA GLU A 181 -1.40 -15.12 -2.97
C GLU A 181 -1.09 -13.64 -2.81
N MET A 182 -0.70 -12.98 -3.89
CA MET A 182 -0.50 -11.54 -3.98
C MET A 182 -1.03 -11.03 -5.32
N ALA A 183 -1.70 -9.91 -5.34
CA ALA A 183 -2.24 -9.34 -6.57
C ALA A 183 -2.09 -7.82 -6.60
N THR A 184 -1.88 -7.27 -7.81
CA THR A 184 -2.07 -5.83 -8.00
C THR A 184 -3.56 -5.53 -8.01
N TYR A 185 -3.99 -4.50 -7.28
CA TYR A 185 -5.40 -4.24 -7.04
C TYR A 185 -5.69 -2.75 -6.88
N TRP A 186 -6.96 -2.39 -7.10
CA TRP A 186 -7.54 -1.13 -6.64
C TRP A 186 -8.24 -1.40 -5.30
N PRO A 187 -7.61 -1.14 -4.16
CA PRO A 187 -8.18 -1.51 -2.87
C PRO A 187 -9.46 -0.75 -2.54
N THR A 188 -9.59 0.46 -3.10
CA THR A 188 -10.80 1.26 -3.00
C THR A 188 -11.07 1.97 -4.31
N GLY A 189 -12.30 1.93 -4.76
CA GLY A 189 -12.77 2.54 -6.00
C GLY A 189 -13.43 3.91 -5.81
N GLY A 190 -13.29 4.55 -4.65
CA GLY A 190 -14.09 5.72 -4.33
C GLY A 190 -13.39 7.04 -4.57
N ILE A 191 -14.04 7.95 -5.28
CA ILE A 191 -13.82 9.39 -5.22
C ILE A 191 -14.84 10.03 -4.26
N THR A 192 -15.26 9.28 -3.23
CA THR A 192 -16.25 9.71 -2.26
C THR A 192 -15.56 10.24 -1.02
N GLU A 193 -16.14 11.26 -0.42
CA GLU A 193 -15.75 11.79 0.90
C GLU A 193 -16.32 10.95 2.05
N ASP A 194 -17.20 9.99 1.74
CA ASP A 194 -17.74 9.06 2.72
C ASP A 194 -16.71 7.98 3.05
N ILE A 195 -16.09 8.13 4.20
CA ILE A 195 -15.04 7.25 4.67
C ILE A 195 -15.56 5.85 5.01
N TYR A 196 -16.80 5.73 5.47
CA TYR A 196 -17.41 4.43 5.73
C TYR A 196 -17.47 3.59 4.43
N SER A 197 -17.82 4.20 3.31
CA SER A 197 -17.84 3.50 2.01
C SER A 197 -16.47 2.98 1.59
N GLN A 198 -15.39 3.59 2.07
CA GLN A 198 -14.03 3.13 1.82
C GLN A 198 -13.67 1.89 2.64
N PHE A 199 -14.19 1.78 3.85
CA PHE A 199 -13.81 0.74 4.80
C PHE A 199 -14.83 -0.39 4.94
N SER A 200 -16.09 -0.18 4.59
CA SER A 200 -17.16 -1.18 4.78
C SER A 200 -16.88 -2.52 4.13
N GLY A 201 -16.15 -2.54 3.02
CA GLY A 201 -15.73 -3.78 2.36
C GLY A 201 -14.66 -4.58 3.12
N TRP A 202 -14.08 -4.05 4.20
CA TRP A 202 -13.04 -4.69 5.02
C TRP A 202 -13.58 -5.32 6.30
N ASP A 203 -14.88 -5.31 6.46
CA ASP A 203 -15.59 -5.98 7.54
C ASP A 203 -15.39 -7.50 7.46
N ALA A 204 -14.89 -8.10 8.54
CA ALA A 204 -14.64 -9.55 8.58
C ALA A 204 -15.93 -10.37 8.51
N ASP A 205 -17.09 -9.79 8.85
CA ASP A 205 -18.39 -10.46 8.73
C ASP A 205 -18.76 -10.71 7.24
N LEU A 206 -18.09 -10.04 6.29
CA LEU A 206 -18.27 -10.25 4.85
C LEU A 206 -17.38 -11.38 4.29
N ILE A 207 -16.52 -11.99 5.11
CA ILE A 207 -15.60 -13.02 4.66
C ILE A 207 -16.39 -14.27 4.29
N VAL A 208 -16.14 -14.79 3.09
CA VAL A 208 -16.65 -16.07 2.61
C VAL A 208 -15.50 -17.06 2.45
N PRO A 209 -15.78 -18.39 2.41
CA PRO A 209 -14.75 -19.39 2.17
C PRO A 209 -13.95 -19.13 0.89
N MET A 210 -12.70 -19.62 0.87
CA MET A 210 -11.87 -19.57 -0.33
C MET A 210 -12.55 -20.32 -1.48
N GLY A 211 -12.55 -19.70 -2.65
CA GLY A 211 -13.23 -20.21 -3.85
C GLY A 211 -14.69 -19.76 -4.01
N GLU A 212 -15.29 -19.19 -2.97
CA GLU A 212 -16.60 -18.56 -3.05
C GLU A 212 -16.45 -17.08 -3.38
N ARG A 213 -17.34 -16.54 -4.22
CA ARG A 213 -17.33 -15.12 -4.59
C ARG A 213 -17.84 -14.27 -3.42
N GLY A 214 -16.96 -13.48 -2.83
CA GLY A 214 -17.31 -12.49 -1.81
C GLY A 214 -17.85 -11.20 -2.42
N SER A 215 -18.75 -10.53 -1.71
CA SER A 215 -19.25 -9.19 -2.04
C SER A 215 -18.38 -8.07 -1.48
N GLY A 216 -17.36 -8.39 -0.68
CA GLY A 216 -16.50 -7.46 0.03
C GLY A 216 -15.02 -7.81 -0.16
N GLN A 217 -14.35 -8.05 0.96
CA GLN A 217 -12.91 -8.26 1.01
C GLN A 217 -12.36 -9.40 0.13
N GLY A 218 -11.63 -9.06 -0.90
CA GLY A 218 -10.83 -10.03 -1.66
C GLY A 218 -9.68 -10.64 -0.84
N THR A 219 -9.10 -9.88 0.09
CA THR A 219 -7.97 -10.31 0.95
C THR A 219 -8.36 -11.27 2.06
N ARG A 220 -9.64 -11.31 2.45
CA ARG A 220 -10.14 -12.07 3.60
C ARG A 220 -9.37 -11.77 4.90
N TRP A 221 -9.07 -10.51 5.09
CA TRP A 221 -8.45 -10.03 6.31
C TRP A 221 -9.41 -10.17 7.50
N ASN A 222 -9.10 -11.09 8.39
CA ASN A 222 -9.93 -11.40 9.55
C ASN A 222 -9.37 -10.73 10.80
N ASN A 223 -9.86 -9.51 11.08
CA ASN A 223 -9.47 -8.74 12.24
C ASN A 223 -10.72 -8.20 12.95
N GLN A 224 -10.97 -8.66 14.17
CA GLN A 224 -12.17 -8.30 14.93
C GLN A 224 -12.15 -6.83 15.36
N GLU A 225 -10.99 -6.29 15.73
CA GLU A 225 -10.87 -4.87 16.10
C GLU A 225 -11.22 -3.96 14.92
N ALA A 226 -10.77 -4.33 13.71
CA ALA A 226 -11.15 -3.60 12.50
C ALA A 226 -12.66 -3.67 12.23
N THR A 227 -13.26 -4.85 12.37
CA THR A 227 -14.71 -5.03 12.21
C THR A 227 -15.49 -4.17 13.21
N ASP A 228 -15.11 -4.19 14.48
CA ASP A 228 -15.77 -3.39 15.53
C ASP A 228 -15.67 -1.89 15.22
N LEU A 229 -14.51 -1.41 14.79
CA LEU A 229 -14.33 0.00 14.37
C LEU A 229 -15.19 0.34 13.14
N ILE A 230 -15.28 -0.53 12.14
CA ILE A 230 -16.13 -0.32 10.96
C ILE A 230 -17.60 -0.22 11.36
N HIS A 231 -18.08 -1.09 12.26
CA HIS A 231 -19.45 -1.05 12.76
C HIS A 231 -19.73 0.22 13.58
N GLU A 232 -18.77 0.68 14.38
CA GLU A 232 -18.91 1.94 15.13
C GLU A 232 -18.97 3.13 14.16
N ILE A 233 -18.05 3.24 13.20
CA ILE A 233 -18.03 4.29 12.18
C ILE A 233 -19.35 4.35 11.42
N ALA A 234 -19.97 3.21 11.11
CA ALA A 234 -21.26 3.15 10.40
C ALA A 234 -22.41 3.85 11.13
N THR A 235 -22.28 4.05 12.44
CA THR A 235 -23.32 4.69 13.27
C THR A 235 -23.08 6.17 13.54
N LEU A 236 -21.90 6.68 13.17
CA LEU A 236 -21.48 8.05 13.46
C LEU A 236 -21.75 8.99 12.28
N SER A 237 -21.98 10.26 12.60
CA SER A 237 -21.94 11.29 11.55
C SER A 237 -20.50 11.49 11.07
N PRO A 238 -20.26 11.74 9.78
CA PRO A 238 -18.92 12.08 9.27
C PRO A 238 -18.28 13.28 9.98
N ASP A 239 -19.09 14.22 10.49
CA ASP A 239 -18.63 15.40 11.22
C ASP A 239 -18.37 15.13 12.72
N ASP A 240 -18.66 13.94 13.21
CA ASP A 240 -18.38 13.57 14.59
C ASP A 240 -16.87 13.40 14.81
N PRO A 241 -16.26 14.10 15.79
CA PRO A 241 -14.84 13.90 16.10
C PRO A 241 -14.46 12.44 16.39
N LYS A 242 -15.39 11.66 16.96
CA LYS A 242 -15.21 10.23 17.20
C LYS A 242 -15.06 9.45 15.91
N CYS A 243 -15.78 9.84 14.83
CA CYS A 243 -15.65 9.24 13.52
C CYS A 243 -14.21 9.39 12.98
N LYS A 244 -13.61 10.58 13.10
CA LYS A 244 -12.19 10.79 12.73
C LYS A 244 -11.25 9.92 13.56
N GLU A 245 -11.46 9.87 14.88
CA GLU A 245 -10.63 9.08 15.79
C GLU A 245 -10.65 7.60 15.42
N ASP A 246 -11.80 7.02 15.17
CA ASP A 246 -11.95 5.59 14.84
C ASP A 246 -11.42 5.26 13.46
N ASN A 247 -11.63 6.14 12.47
CA ASN A 247 -10.98 6.02 11.17
C ASN A 247 -9.45 6.04 11.29
N MET A 248 -8.89 6.93 12.10
CA MET A 248 -7.45 6.98 12.34
C MET A 248 -6.93 5.68 12.97
N LYS A 249 -7.66 5.09 13.92
CA LYS A 249 -7.30 3.79 14.52
C LYS A 249 -7.32 2.68 13.47
N LEU A 250 -8.38 2.62 12.67
CA LEU A 250 -8.53 1.61 11.63
C LEU A 250 -7.41 1.70 10.58
N ILE A 251 -7.07 2.90 10.10
CA ILE A 251 -5.99 3.10 9.13
C ILE A 251 -4.63 2.71 9.73
N LYS A 252 -4.37 3.06 10.99
CA LYS A 252 -3.15 2.68 11.70
C LYS A 252 -3.03 1.15 11.78
N LEU A 253 -4.10 0.47 12.18
CA LEU A 253 -4.16 -0.99 12.26
C LEU A 253 -3.89 -1.65 10.88
N MET A 254 -4.57 -1.19 9.83
CA MET A 254 -4.36 -1.68 8.46
C MET A 254 -2.93 -1.45 7.98
N THR A 255 -2.32 -0.34 8.40
CA THR A 255 -0.94 0.03 8.05
C THR A 255 0.06 -0.84 8.81
N GLU A 256 -0.13 -1.07 10.11
CA GLU A 256 0.74 -1.91 10.93
C GLU A 256 0.73 -3.38 10.48
N GLU A 257 -0.43 -3.90 10.09
CA GLU A 257 -0.55 -5.25 9.54
C GLU A 257 -0.16 -5.36 8.06
N MET A 258 0.03 -4.22 7.38
CA MET A 258 0.44 -4.12 5.99
C MET A 258 -0.36 -5.03 5.05
N ILE A 259 -1.70 -5.02 5.20
CA ILE A 259 -2.61 -5.82 4.35
C ILE A 259 -2.55 -5.41 2.89
N PHE A 260 -2.05 -4.21 2.62
CA PHE A 260 -1.65 -3.69 1.32
C PHE A 260 -0.26 -3.08 1.37
N ILE A 261 0.37 -3.01 0.22
CA ILE A 261 1.52 -2.13 -0.04
C ILE A 261 1.01 -1.04 -1.00
N PRO A 262 0.51 0.09 -0.47
CA PRO A 262 -0.01 1.17 -1.31
C PRO A 262 1.13 1.77 -2.13
N PHE A 263 0.90 2.04 -3.41
CA PHE A 263 1.92 2.67 -4.26
C PHE A 263 1.62 4.16 -4.41
N HIS A 264 0.60 4.49 -5.18
CA HIS A 264 0.25 5.89 -5.45
C HIS A 264 -1.23 6.04 -5.82
N SER A 265 -1.71 7.25 -5.67
CA SER A 265 -3.00 7.66 -6.20
C SER A 265 -2.85 7.97 -7.68
N GLY A 266 -3.62 7.30 -8.52
CA GLY A 266 -3.61 7.53 -9.96
C GLY A 266 -4.24 8.87 -10.32
N VAL A 267 -3.64 9.56 -11.29
CA VAL A 267 -4.23 10.75 -11.90
C VAL A 267 -5.09 10.30 -13.08
N LYS A 268 -6.38 10.60 -13.04
CA LYS A 268 -7.27 10.47 -14.20
C LYS A 268 -7.34 11.81 -14.91
N LEU A 269 -6.85 11.88 -16.14
CA LEU A 269 -7.04 13.04 -16.99
C LEU A 269 -8.43 12.95 -17.63
N CYS A 270 -9.32 13.84 -17.24
CA CYS A 270 -10.61 14.00 -17.89
C CYS A 270 -10.49 15.16 -18.91
N PRO A 271 -10.40 14.90 -20.23
CA PRO A 271 -10.40 15.97 -21.20
C PRO A 271 -11.74 16.72 -21.11
N THR A 272 -11.67 18.01 -20.87
CA THR A 272 -12.83 18.92 -20.99
C THR A 272 -12.79 19.57 -22.35
N ASN A 273 -13.92 19.54 -23.06
CA ASN A 273 -14.09 20.26 -24.33
C ASN A 273 -14.19 21.77 -24.10
#